data_3f1838b8fe2040bd38df2888de510a65
#
_entry.id   3f1838b8fe2040bd38df2888de510a65
#
_cell.length_a   1.000
_cell.length_b   1.000
_cell.length_c   1.000
_cell.angle_alpha   90.00
_cell.angle_beta   90.00
_cell.angle_gamma   90.00
#
_symmetry.space_group_name_H-M   'P 1'
#
loop_
_entity.id
_entity.type
_entity.pdbx_description
1 polymer ?
#
loop_
_entity_poly.entity_id
_entity_poly.type
_entity_poly.pdbx_seq_one_letter_code
_entity_poly.pdbx_strand_id
1 'polypeptide(L)'
;MTPTLTSREVQEIHRLDSNYPARLKDLYDPPETLYIYGDIELLKRPMIAIVGSRMASPRGMRNAALFARGLSEAGILVLSGLARGIDGAAHRACLELGVGANWTTIAVCGTGVDVVYPREHQDLAYQIGSKGLILSELAPGMGPKAFHFPKRNRLIAALSLGVVVIEAADKSGSLITARLATDLGREVFALPGPIHDPLHEGCHRLIQEGAKLVCHPKEVLEDLLISTKTLF
;
A
#
# COMPACT_ATOMS: atom_id res chain seq x y z
N MET A 1 7.18 -21.98 17.17
CA MET A 1 6.79 -20.67 17.71
C MET A 1 6.94 -19.68 16.57
N THR A 2 5.88 -18.99 16.20
CA THR A 2 5.96 -17.91 15.20
C THR A 2 6.79 -16.77 15.79
N PRO A 3 7.84 -16.29 15.11
CA PRO A 3 8.61 -15.15 15.59
C PRO A 3 7.70 -13.91 15.68
N THR A 4 7.85 -13.13 16.73
CA THR A 4 7.06 -11.92 16.98
C THR A 4 7.91 -10.69 16.67
N LEU A 5 7.30 -9.69 16.05
CA LEU A 5 7.91 -8.36 15.91
C LEU A 5 8.13 -7.79 17.32
N THR A 6 9.34 -7.36 17.62
CA THR A 6 9.67 -6.85 18.95
C THR A 6 9.82 -5.33 18.93
N SER A 7 9.30 -4.65 19.94
CA SER A 7 9.42 -3.20 20.07
C SER A 7 10.88 -2.71 20.18
N ARG A 8 11.84 -3.61 20.49
CA ARG A 8 13.27 -3.27 20.63
C ARG A 8 13.98 -2.96 19.30
N GLU A 9 13.38 -3.36 18.17
CA GLU A 9 13.92 -3.15 16.83
C GLU A 9 13.20 -2.03 16.07
N VAL A 10 12.27 -1.33 16.73
CA VAL A 10 11.53 -0.22 16.14
C VAL A 10 12.41 1.01 16.08
N GLN A 11 12.52 1.61 14.91
CA GLN A 11 13.19 2.89 14.68
C GLN A 11 12.14 3.99 14.63
N GLU A 12 12.51 5.17 15.12
CA GLU A 12 11.71 6.39 15.03
C GLU A 12 12.33 7.35 14.02
N ILE A 13 11.49 7.94 13.17
CA ILE A 13 11.88 9.00 12.24
C ILE A 13 11.03 10.22 12.54
N HIS A 14 11.64 11.30 12.90
CA HIS A 14 10.95 12.56 13.11
C HIS A 14 10.83 13.36 11.82
N ARG A 15 9.81 14.21 11.74
CA ARG A 15 9.48 15.01 10.54
C ARG A 15 10.64 15.87 10.01
N LEU A 16 11.58 16.25 10.88
CA LEU A 16 12.75 17.06 10.53
C LEU A 16 13.96 16.21 10.11
N ASP A 17 13.91 14.89 10.27
CA ASP A 17 15.02 14.01 9.92
C ASP A 17 15.20 13.93 8.41
N SER A 18 16.44 13.76 7.96
CA SER A 18 16.78 13.62 6.54
C SER A 18 16.17 12.37 5.89
N ASN A 19 15.89 11.34 6.68
CA ASN A 19 15.26 10.11 6.23
C ASN A 19 13.71 10.17 6.22
N TYR A 20 13.10 11.27 6.66
CA TYR A 20 11.66 11.42 6.60
C TYR A 20 11.19 11.53 5.15
N PRO A 21 10.21 10.69 4.71
CA PRO A 21 9.77 10.69 3.32
C PRO A 21 9.22 12.05 2.89
N ALA A 22 9.84 12.67 1.88
CA ALA A 22 9.47 14.00 1.42
C ALA A 22 7.98 14.08 1.01
N ARG A 23 7.45 13.01 0.39
CA ARG A 23 6.04 12.94 -0.04
C ARG A 23 5.02 13.01 1.10
N LEU A 24 5.38 12.63 2.32
CA LEU A 24 4.48 12.81 3.46
C LEU A 24 4.30 14.29 3.85
N LYS A 25 5.19 15.16 3.42
CA LYS A 25 5.09 16.62 3.64
C LYS A 25 3.99 17.25 2.77
N ASP A 26 3.51 16.56 1.74
CA ASP A 26 2.38 16.99 0.91
C ASP A 26 1.02 16.85 1.64
N LEU A 27 0.97 16.11 2.75
CA LEU A 27 -0.22 16.00 3.58
C LEU A 27 -0.49 17.32 4.31
N TYR A 28 -1.80 17.63 4.50
CA TYR A 28 -2.20 18.76 5.35
C TYR A 28 -1.75 18.57 6.81
N ASP A 29 -1.79 17.33 7.30
CA ASP A 29 -1.39 16.92 8.65
C ASP A 29 -0.35 15.79 8.58
N PRO A 30 0.92 16.11 8.24
CA PRO A 30 1.96 15.09 8.17
C PRO A 30 2.32 14.59 9.58
N PRO A 31 2.56 13.26 9.75
CA PRO A 31 2.97 12.72 11.05
C PRO A 31 4.24 13.37 11.58
N GLU A 32 4.25 13.77 12.86
CA GLU A 32 5.48 14.29 13.51
C GLU A 32 6.50 13.18 13.70
N THR A 33 6.06 11.95 13.93
CA THR A 33 6.92 10.77 14.11
C THR A 33 6.37 9.60 13.32
N LEU A 34 7.27 8.86 12.69
CA LEU A 34 7.02 7.58 12.06
C LEU A 34 7.74 6.49 12.84
N TYR A 35 7.06 5.41 13.11
CA TYR A 35 7.61 4.20 13.70
C TYR A 35 7.84 3.18 12.60
N ILE A 36 9.02 2.58 12.55
CA ILE A 36 9.47 1.73 11.46
C ILE A 36 10.08 0.45 12.01
N TYR A 37 9.74 -0.66 11.36
CA TYR A 37 10.35 -1.96 11.57
C TYR A 37 10.80 -2.52 10.22
N GLY A 38 12.10 -2.71 10.02
CA GLY A 38 12.70 -3.19 8.77
C GLY A 38 13.64 -2.18 8.10
N ASP A 39 13.76 -2.26 6.77
CA ASP A 39 14.73 -1.49 5.98
C ASP A 39 14.22 -0.08 5.63
N ILE A 40 14.74 0.93 6.30
CA ILE A 40 14.42 2.34 6.09
C ILE A 40 14.78 2.84 4.67
N GLU A 41 15.80 2.27 4.02
CA GLU A 41 16.25 2.72 2.70
C GLU A 41 15.15 2.52 1.62
N LEU A 42 14.22 1.61 1.88
CA LEU A 42 13.07 1.39 1.00
C LEU A 42 12.17 2.63 0.86
N LEU A 43 12.16 3.54 1.83
CA LEU A 43 11.38 4.78 1.76
C LEU A 43 11.87 5.77 0.69
N LYS A 44 13.08 5.57 0.17
CA LYS A 44 13.68 6.39 -0.91
C LYS A 44 13.28 5.91 -2.31
N ARG A 45 12.69 4.72 -2.43
CA ARG A 45 12.35 4.09 -3.71
C ARG A 45 11.00 4.59 -4.27
N PRO A 46 10.79 4.52 -5.59
CA PRO A 46 9.48 4.74 -6.18
C PRO A 46 8.51 3.66 -5.74
N MET A 47 7.28 4.07 -5.35
CA MET A 47 6.26 3.19 -4.78
C MET A 47 4.93 3.33 -5.47
N ILE A 48 4.20 2.21 -5.62
CA ILE A 48 2.79 2.17 -6.02
C ILE A 48 1.99 1.45 -4.94
N ALA A 49 0.86 2.04 -4.57
CA ALA A 49 -0.07 1.40 -3.67
C ALA A 49 -0.98 0.41 -4.42
N ILE A 50 -1.17 -0.79 -3.86
CA ILE A 50 -2.21 -1.74 -4.31
C ILE A 50 -3.21 -1.89 -3.17
N VAL A 51 -4.47 -1.54 -3.43
CA VAL A 51 -5.54 -1.57 -2.42
C VAL A 51 -6.82 -2.18 -2.99
N GLY A 52 -7.72 -2.60 -2.09
CA GLY A 52 -9.01 -3.12 -2.52
C GLY A 52 -9.83 -3.75 -1.41
N SER A 53 -10.77 -4.61 -1.82
CA SER A 53 -11.70 -5.30 -0.94
C SER A 53 -10.98 -6.19 0.08
N ARG A 54 -11.44 -6.13 1.34
CA ARG A 54 -11.04 -7.08 2.39
C ARG A 54 -11.66 -8.46 2.21
N MET A 55 -12.81 -8.52 1.53
CA MET A 55 -13.51 -9.74 1.11
C MET A 55 -13.35 -9.93 -0.38
N ALA A 56 -12.11 -9.90 -0.86
CA ALA A 56 -11.78 -10.03 -2.27
C ALA A 56 -12.16 -11.41 -2.82
N SER A 57 -12.57 -11.42 -4.08
CA SER A 57 -12.80 -12.66 -4.81
C SER A 57 -11.48 -13.40 -5.07
N PRO A 58 -11.51 -14.71 -5.35
CA PRO A 58 -10.31 -15.43 -5.79
C PRO A 58 -9.69 -14.82 -7.06
N ARG A 59 -10.48 -14.21 -7.93
CA ARG A 59 -10.01 -13.48 -9.13
C ARG A 59 -9.30 -12.20 -8.71
N GLY A 60 -9.88 -11.41 -7.82
CA GLY A 60 -9.28 -10.19 -7.30
C GLY A 60 -7.94 -10.45 -6.63
N MET A 61 -7.82 -11.50 -5.83
CA MET A 61 -6.55 -11.89 -5.22
C MET A 61 -5.49 -12.27 -6.26
N ARG A 62 -5.88 -13.00 -7.34
CA ARG A 62 -4.96 -13.29 -8.45
C ARG A 62 -4.55 -12.03 -9.21
N ASN A 63 -5.47 -11.09 -9.43
CA ASN A 63 -5.17 -9.81 -10.07
C ASN A 63 -4.23 -8.97 -9.20
N ALA A 64 -4.46 -8.90 -7.88
CA ALA A 64 -3.54 -8.23 -6.96
C ALA A 64 -2.13 -8.82 -7.03
N ALA A 65 -2.03 -10.15 -7.06
CA ALA A 65 -0.74 -10.83 -7.19
C ALA A 65 -0.08 -10.54 -8.55
N LEU A 66 -0.84 -10.53 -9.66
CA LEU A 66 -0.33 -10.20 -11.00
C LEU A 66 0.25 -8.80 -11.03
N PHE A 67 -0.51 -7.81 -10.53
CA PHE A 67 -0.05 -6.42 -10.50
C PHE A 67 1.15 -6.22 -9.59
N ALA A 68 1.12 -6.84 -8.40
CA ALA A 68 2.24 -6.76 -7.46
C ALA A 68 3.54 -7.32 -8.05
N ARG A 69 3.49 -8.50 -8.69
CA ARG A 69 4.66 -9.09 -9.35
C ARG A 69 5.17 -8.21 -10.49
N GLY A 70 4.31 -7.81 -11.42
CA GLY A 70 4.72 -7.01 -12.57
C GLY A 70 5.32 -5.65 -12.19
N LEU A 71 4.79 -4.98 -11.16
CA LEU A 71 5.37 -3.74 -10.65
C LEU A 71 6.73 -3.99 -9.96
N SER A 72 6.83 -5.04 -9.13
CA SER A 72 8.08 -5.40 -8.45
C SER A 72 9.18 -5.79 -9.44
N GLU A 73 8.87 -6.58 -10.48
CA GLU A 73 9.80 -6.96 -11.54
C GLU A 73 10.34 -5.74 -12.32
N ALA A 74 9.52 -4.69 -12.43
CA ALA A 74 9.95 -3.42 -13.00
C ALA A 74 10.72 -2.51 -12.03
N GLY A 75 11.00 -2.96 -10.81
CA GLY A 75 11.75 -2.19 -9.81
C GLY A 75 10.91 -1.21 -8.99
N ILE A 76 9.58 -1.22 -9.15
CA ILE A 76 8.66 -0.39 -8.37
C ILE A 76 8.30 -1.11 -7.07
N LEU A 77 8.41 -0.42 -5.96
CA LEU A 77 8.06 -0.96 -4.67
C LEU A 77 6.54 -0.95 -4.45
N VAL A 78 5.98 -2.10 -4.10
CA VAL A 78 4.56 -2.20 -3.77
C VAL A 78 4.35 -1.87 -2.31
N LEU A 79 3.42 -0.94 -2.04
CA LEU A 79 2.98 -0.68 -0.68
C LEU A 79 1.49 -0.96 -0.51
N SER A 80 1.08 -1.38 0.69
CA SER A 80 -0.32 -1.62 1.02
C SER A 80 -0.57 -1.56 2.52
N GLY A 81 -1.81 -1.86 2.93
CA GLY A 81 -2.27 -1.64 4.30
C GLY A 81 -2.27 -2.87 5.20
N LEU A 82 -1.72 -3.99 4.77
CA LEU A 82 -1.73 -5.26 5.53
C LEU A 82 -3.14 -5.79 5.86
N ALA A 83 -4.19 -5.29 5.19
CA ALA A 83 -5.55 -5.78 5.38
C ALA A 83 -5.76 -7.17 4.74
N ARG A 84 -6.88 -7.82 5.06
CA ARG A 84 -7.34 -9.03 4.35
C ARG A 84 -7.51 -8.76 2.87
N GLY A 85 -7.67 -9.82 2.09
CA GLY A 85 -8.02 -9.75 0.67
C GLY A 85 -6.89 -9.18 -0.18
N ILE A 86 -7.15 -8.09 -0.89
CA ILE A 86 -6.24 -7.51 -1.89
C ILE A 86 -4.88 -7.14 -1.30
N ASP A 87 -4.84 -6.46 -0.17
CA ASP A 87 -3.61 -6.02 0.48
C ASP A 87 -2.69 -7.22 0.78
N GLY A 88 -3.25 -8.23 1.47
CA GLY A 88 -2.50 -9.44 1.82
C GLY A 88 -2.04 -10.24 0.59
N ALA A 89 -2.84 -10.30 -0.48
CA ALA A 89 -2.46 -10.96 -1.73
C ALA A 89 -1.30 -10.23 -2.43
N ALA A 90 -1.33 -8.89 -2.47
CA ALA A 90 -0.26 -8.08 -3.04
C ALA A 90 1.06 -8.27 -2.28
N HIS A 91 1.04 -8.21 -0.94
CA HIS A 91 2.24 -8.42 -0.13
C HIS A 91 2.85 -9.82 -0.33
N ARG A 92 2.03 -10.88 -0.28
CA ARG A 92 2.51 -12.27 -0.49
C ARG A 92 3.17 -12.42 -1.87
N ALA A 93 2.55 -11.88 -2.91
CA ALA A 93 3.07 -11.96 -4.26
C ALA A 93 4.46 -11.32 -4.42
N CYS A 94 4.71 -10.19 -3.75
CA CYS A 94 6.04 -9.57 -3.72
C CYS A 94 7.07 -10.45 -3.00
N LEU A 95 6.70 -11.05 -1.86
CA LEU A 95 7.61 -11.88 -1.05
C LEU A 95 7.91 -13.24 -1.70
N GLU A 96 7.01 -13.76 -2.55
CA GLU A 96 7.18 -15.03 -3.28
C GLU A 96 8.14 -14.95 -4.47
N LEU A 97 8.44 -13.75 -4.98
CA LEU A 97 9.34 -13.57 -6.12
C LEU A 97 10.78 -14.02 -5.85
N GLY A 98 11.14 -14.32 -4.59
CA GLY A 98 12.40 -14.95 -4.23
C GLY A 98 13.48 -13.99 -3.72
N VAL A 99 14.76 -14.47 -3.71
CA VAL A 99 15.89 -13.74 -3.14
C VAL A 99 16.52 -12.84 -4.19
N GLY A 100 16.11 -11.59 -4.25
CA GLY A 100 16.76 -10.55 -5.04
C GLY A 100 16.58 -9.20 -4.37
N ALA A 101 17.59 -8.33 -4.40
CA ALA A 101 17.61 -7.05 -3.68
C ALA A 101 16.46 -6.08 -3.99
N ASN A 102 15.58 -6.43 -4.95
CA ASN A 102 14.49 -5.54 -5.39
C ASN A 102 13.09 -6.01 -4.99
N TRP A 103 12.93 -7.22 -4.42
CA TRP A 103 11.65 -7.89 -4.30
C TRP A 103 11.18 -7.92 -2.85
N THR A 104 10.58 -6.82 -2.47
CA THR A 104 10.08 -6.58 -1.14
C THR A 104 8.84 -5.68 -1.20
N THR A 105 8.25 -5.40 -0.06
CA THR A 105 7.02 -4.63 0.03
C THR A 105 7.00 -3.80 1.32
N ILE A 106 6.19 -2.74 1.33
CA ILE A 106 5.97 -1.91 2.52
C ILE A 106 4.55 -2.10 3.02
N ALA A 107 4.41 -2.44 4.30
CA ALA A 107 3.13 -2.43 4.99
C ALA A 107 2.99 -1.14 5.81
N VAL A 108 1.94 -0.35 5.50
CA VAL A 108 1.56 0.79 6.34
C VAL A 108 0.48 0.32 7.30
N CYS A 109 0.69 0.43 8.61
CA CYS A 109 -0.20 -0.12 9.62
C CYS A 109 -1.15 0.90 10.24
N GLY A 110 -2.35 0.46 10.63
CA GLY A 110 -3.28 1.23 11.45
C GLY A 110 -3.23 0.82 12.94
N THR A 111 -2.08 0.27 13.34
CA THR A 111 -1.71 -0.16 14.71
C THR A 111 -0.25 0.24 14.92
N GLY A 112 0.28 0.11 16.13
CA GLY A 112 1.74 0.14 16.32
C GLY A 112 2.40 -0.93 15.45
N VAL A 113 3.65 -0.70 15.02
CA VAL A 113 4.37 -1.61 14.11
C VAL A 113 4.62 -3.01 14.71
N ASP A 114 4.58 -3.11 16.03
CA ASP A 114 4.72 -4.33 16.83
C ASP A 114 3.38 -5.06 17.09
N VAL A 115 2.25 -4.43 16.71
CA VAL A 115 0.89 -4.98 16.89
C VAL A 115 0.30 -5.37 15.55
N VAL A 116 0.33 -6.65 15.23
CA VAL A 116 -0.19 -7.16 13.95
C VAL A 116 -1.72 -7.21 13.93
N TYR A 117 -2.31 -6.57 12.91
CA TYR A 117 -3.73 -6.66 12.63
C TYR A 117 -3.98 -6.72 11.10
N PRO A 118 -4.79 -7.69 10.61
CA PRO A 118 -5.45 -8.75 11.37
C PRO A 118 -4.48 -9.82 11.90
N ARG A 119 -4.87 -10.54 12.95
CA ARG A 119 -4.01 -11.54 13.63
C ARG A 119 -3.54 -12.66 12.69
N GLU A 120 -4.36 -13.05 11.72
CA GLU A 120 -4.01 -14.05 10.72
C GLU A 120 -2.87 -13.64 9.78
N HIS A 121 -2.49 -12.38 9.77
CA HIS A 121 -1.35 -11.87 8.99
C HIS A 121 -0.05 -11.78 9.82
N GLN A 122 0.04 -12.47 10.97
CA GLN A 122 1.23 -12.42 11.81
C GLN A 122 2.48 -12.91 11.08
N ASP A 123 2.40 -14.06 10.39
CA ASP A 123 3.53 -14.59 9.60
C ASP A 123 3.88 -13.66 8.43
N LEU A 124 2.87 -13.10 7.77
CA LEU A 124 3.06 -12.15 6.69
C LEU A 124 3.75 -10.87 7.17
N ALA A 125 3.31 -10.31 8.28
CA ALA A 125 3.92 -9.13 8.89
C ALA A 125 5.38 -9.39 9.28
N TYR A 126 5.67 -10.55 9.88
CA TYR A 126 7.04 -10.94 10.19
C TYR A 126 7.93 -11.02 8.94
N GLN A 127 7.44 -11.64 7.86
CA GLN A 127 8.18 -11.72 6.60
C GLN A 127 8.40 -10.33 5.98
N ILE A 128 7.40 -9.43 6.04
CA ILE A 128 7.54 -8.06 5.56
C ILE A 128 8.57 -7.32 6.41
N GLY A 129 8.50 -7.40 7.73
CA GLY A 129 9.47 -6.72 8.61
C GLY A 129 10.90 -7.21 8.44
N SER A 130 11.09 -8.51 8.13
CA SER A 130 12.42 -9.10 7.95
C SER A 130 13.04 -8.87 6.56
N LYS A 131 12.23 -8.65 5.52
CA LYS A 131 12.69 -8.50 4.12
C LYS A 131 12.33 -7.15 3.50
N GLY A 132 11.50 -6.39 4.16
CA GLY A 132 10.91 -5.15 3.67
C GLY A 132 10.78 -4.12 4.79
N LEU A 133 9.59 -3.50 4.89
CA LEU A 133 9.34 -2.46 5.85
C LEU A 133 7.91 -2.49 6.37
N ILE A 134 7.74 -2.34 7.68
CA ILE A 134 6.46 -1.98 8.31
C ILE A 134 6.56 -0.56 8.83
N LEU A 135 5.54 0.26 8.55
CA LEU A 135 5.49 1.66 8.90
C LEU A 135 4.17 2.00 9.60
N SER A 136 4.23 2.84 10.63
CA SER A 136 3.06 3.39 11.30
C SER A 136 3.30 4.81 11.83
N GLU A 137 2.25 5.61 11.94
CA GLU A 137 2.26 6.86 12.72
C GLU A 137 1.89 6.65 14.20
N LEU A 138 1.50 5.42 14.56
CA LEU A 138 1.07 5.07 15.90
C LEU A 138 2.24 4.44 16.67
N ALA A 139 2.42 4.89 17.91
CA ALA A 139 3.47 4.37 18.79
C ALA A 139 3.35 2.85 19.00
N PRO A 140 4.48 2.16 19.26
CA PRO A 140 4.48 0.75 19.62
C PRO A 140 3.47 0.44 20.74
N GLY A 141 2.85 -0.74 20.68
CA GLY A 141 1.80 -1.17 21.62
C GLY A 141 0.39 -0.65 21.30
N MET A 142 0.24 0.29 20.37
CA MET A 142 -1.08 0.82 20.00
C MET A 142 -1.91 -0.21 19.23
N GLY A 143 -3.02 -0.64 19.85
CA GLY A 143 -3.95 -1.60 19.28
C GLY A 143 -4.87 -1.06 18.18
N PRO A 144 -5.62 -1.94 17.49
CA PRO A 144 -6.52 -1.54 16.42
C PRO A 144 -7.74 -0.78 16.95
N LYS A 145 -8.03 0.38 16.35
CA LYS A 145 -9.27 1.13 16.52
C LYS A 145 -9.84 1.47 15.15
N ALA A 146 -11.16 1.46 15.00
CA ALA A 146 -11.80 1.61 13.69
C ALA A 146 -11.37 2.88 12.93
N PHE A 147 -11.19 4.00 13.64
CA PHE A 147 -10.79 5.28 13.04
C PHE A 147 -9.29 5.35 12.64
N HIS A 148 -8.44 4.45 13.15
CA HIS A 148 -7.03 4.40 12.76
C HIS A 148 -6.85 4.01 11.29
N PHE A 149 -7.73 3.14 10.75
CA PHE A 149 -7.58 2.62 9.39
C PHE A 149 -7.84 3.68 8.31
N PRO A 150 -8.94 4.47 8.36
CA PRO A 150 -9.11 5.59 7.44
C PRO A 150 -8.00 6.64 7.58
N LYS A 151 -7.57 6.94 8.82
CA LYS A 151 -6.49 7.90 9.07
C LYS A 151 -5.17 7.43 8.46
N ARG A 152 -4.83 6.14 8.59
CA ARG A 152 -3.64 5.54 7.99
C ARG A 152 -3.65 5.62 6.46
N ASN A 153 -4.81 5.54 5.79
CA ASN A 153 -4.89 5.51 4.33
C ASN A 153 -4.28 6.75 3.68
N ARG A 154 -4.24 7.91 4.35
CA ARG A 154 -3.56 9.10 3.86
C ARG A 154 -2.05 8.89 3.69
N LEU A 155 -1.44 8.07 4.54
CA LEU A 155 -0.02 7.74 4.42
C LEU A 155 0.23 6.84 3.20
N ILE A 156 -0.67 5.89 2.92
CA ILE A 156 -0.60 5.05 1.72
C ILE A 156 -0.67 5.92 0.47
N ALA A 157 -1.65 6.82 0.40
CA ALA A 157 -1.83 7.73 -0.71
C ALA A 157 -0.62 8.65 -0.91
N ALA A 158 -0.14 9.28 0.17
CA ALA A 158 0.95 10.24 0.11
C ALA A 158 2.29 9.61 -0.28
N LEU A 159 2.62 8.44 0.24
CA LEU A 159 3.88 7.75 -0.05
C LEU A 159 3.96 7.26 -1.49
N SER A 160 2.84 6.93 -2.13
CA SER A 160 2.81 6.34 -3.46
C SER A 160 2.87 7.38 -4.58
N LEU A 161 3.36 6.97 -5.75
CA LEU A 161 3.24 7.70 -7.02
C LEU A 161 1.82 7.62 -7.58
N GLY A 162 1.14 6.52 -7.28
CA GLY A 162 -0.23 6.25 -7.66
C GLY A 162 -0.82 5.08 -6.90
N VAL A 163 -2.12 4.90 -7.03
CA VAL A 163 -2.91 3.88 -6.33
C VAL A 163 -3.63 3.00 -7.35
N VAL A 164 -3.41 1.69 -7.28
CA VAL A 164 -4.14 0.68 -8.08
C VAL A 164 -5.24 0.08 -7.21
N VAL A 165 -6.49 0.23 -7.63
CA VAL A 165 -7.66 -0.36 -6.98
C VAL A 165 -8.09 -1.60 -7.75
N ILE A 166 -7.95 -2.78 -7.13
CA ILE A 166 -8.20 -4.09 -7.79
C ILE A 166 -9.67 -4.48 -7.74
N GLU A 167 -10.28 -4.43 -6.57
CA GLU A 167 -11.71 -4.64 -6.33
C GLU A 167 -12.18 -3.69 -5.25
N ALA A 168 -13.31 -3.04 -5.47
CA ALA A 168 -13.93 -2.16 -4.49
C ALA A 168 -15.44 -2.17 -4.65
N ALA A 169 -16.16 -2.55 -3.61
CA ALA A 169 -17.59 -2.28 -3.51
C ALA A 169 -17.83 -0.77 -3.30
N ASP A 170 -19.04 -0.30 -3.52
CA ASP A 170 -19.42 1.13 -3.48
C ASP A 170 -19.03 1.86 -2.20
N LYS A 171 -19.00 1.17 -1.06
CA LYS A 171 -18.62 1.72 0.27
C LYS A 171 -17.28 1.20 0.77
N SER A 172 -16.40 0.75 -0.13
CA SER A 172 -15.09 0.23 0.26
C SER A 172 -14.17 1.29 0.84
N GLY A 173 -13.43 0.94 1.90
CA GLY A 173 -12.38 1.79 2.46
C GLY A 173 -11.22 2.10 1.49
N SER A 174 -11.03 1.28 0.45
CA SER A 174 -10.04 1.53 -0.61
C SER A 174 -10.39 2.76 -1.46
N LEU A 175 -11.68 3.10 -1.59
CA LEU A 175 -12.13 4.33 -2.27
C LEU A 175 -11.70 5.59 -1.51
N ILE A 176 -11.56 5.52 -0.18
CA ILE A 176 -11.00 6.62 0.62
C ILE A 176 -9.55 6.84 0.22
N THR A 177 -8.77 5.77 0.07
CA THR A 177 -7.36 5.86 -0.36
C THR A 177 -7.24 6.45 -1.76
N ALA A 178 -8.11 6.03 -2.71
CA ALA A 178 -8.14 6.56 -4.07
C ALA A 178 -8.44 8.07 -4.08
N ARG A 179 -9.45 8.53 -3.34
CA ARG A 179 -9.77 9.97 -3.23
C ARG A 179 -8.61 10.77 -2.64
N LEU A 180 -8.03 10.30 -1.53
CA LEU A 180 -6.88 10.94 -0.93
C LEU A 180 -5.67 11.02 -1.88
N ALA A 181 -5.50 10.02 -2.74
CA ALA A 181 -4.48 10.03 -3.79
C ALA A 181 -4.77 11.12 -4.83
N THR A 182 -6.01 11.22 -5.32
CA THR A 182 -6.44 12.29 -6.24
C THR A 182 -6.24 13.68 -5.63
N ASP A 183 -6.62 13.87 -4.35
CA ASP A 183 -6.47 15.15 -3.64
C ASP A 183 -4.99 15.57 -3.52
N LEU A 184 -4.07 14.60 -3.51
CA LEU A 184 -2.63 14.82 -3.48
C LEU A 184 -1.98 14.88 -4.89
N GLY A 185 -2.78 14.86 -5.97
CA GLY A 185 -2.28 14.84 -7.34
C GLY A 185 -1.54 13.55 -7.71
N ARG A 186 -1.90 12.42 -7.06
CA ARG A 186 -1.38 11.09 -7.40
C ARG A 186 -2.28 10.42 -8.43
N GLU A 187 -1.67 9.60 -9.29
CA GLU A 187 -2.42 8.81 -10.26
C GLU A 187 -3.32 7.77 -9.58
N VAL A 188 -4.52 7.58 -10.12
CA VAL A 188 -5.44 6.53 -9.68
C VAL A 188 -5.76 5.61 -10.84
N PHE A 189 -5.54 4.33 -10.61
CA PHE A 189 -5.79 3.25 -11.56
C PHE A 189 -6.88 2.33 -10.98
N ALA A 190 -7.81 1.87 -11.81
CA ALA A 190 -8.85 0.95 -11.37
C ALA A 190 -9.02 -0.19 -12.38
N LEU A 191 -9.16 -1.42 -11.84
CA LEU A 191 -9.44 -2.57 -12.66
C LEU A 191 -10.93 -2.64 -12.97
N PRO A 192 -11.31 -2.84 -14.26
CA PRO A 192 -12.70 -3.10 -14.62
C PRO A 192 -13.13 -4.50 -14.19
N GLY A 193 -14.43 -4.72 -14.12
CA GLY A 193 -15.00 -6.02 -13.85
C GLY A 193 -16.42 -6.14 -14.37
N PRO A 194 -17.12 -7.28 -14.10
CA PRO A 194 -18.49 -7.46 -14.51
C PRO A 194 -19.41 -6.37 -13.94
N ILE A 195 -20.30 -5.82 -14.77
CA ILE A 195 -21.17 -4.69 -14.40
C ILE A 195 -22.18 -5.02 -13.29
N HIS A 196 -22.48 -6.29 -13.07
CA HIS A 196 -23.38 -6.75 -12.02
C HIS A 196 -22.66 -7.34 -10.79
N ASP A 197 -21.32 -7.22 -10.74
CA ASP A 197 -20.54 -7.69 -9.59
C ASP A 197 -20.34 -6.52 -8.59
N PRO A 198 -20.95 -6.61 -7.39
CA PRO A 198 -20.85 -5.56 -6.40
C PRO A 198 -19.40 -5.21 -5.99
N LEU A 199 -18.46 -6.15 -6.16
CA LEU A 199 -17.04 -5.92 -5.87
C LEU A 199 -16.35 -4.98 -6.87
N HIS A 200 -17.00 -4.65 -7.99
CA HIS A 200 -16.45 -3.79 -9.04
C HIS A 200 -17.17 -2.43 -9.15
N GLU A 201 -18.28 -2.22 -8.45
CA GLU A 201 -19.05 -0.95 -8.48
C GLU A 201 -18.17 0.27 -8.16
N GLY A 202 -17.35 0.17 -7.13
CA GLY A 202 -16.43 1.24 -6.75
C GLY A 202 -15.34 1.48 -7.80
N CYS A 203 -14.82 0.42 -8.44
CA CYS A 203 -13.85 0.56 -9.53
C CYS A 203 -14.48 1.25 -10.74
N HIS A 204 -15.72 0.85 -11.12
CA HIS A 204 -16.45 1.49 -12.22
C HIS A 204 -16.68 2.97 -11.95
N ARG A 205 -17.07 3.34 -10.72
CA ARG A 205 -17.24 4.73 -10.34
C ARG A 205 -15.93 5.50 -10.41
N LEU A 206 -14.82 4.96 -9.91
CA LEU A 206 -13.50 5.60 -10.03
C LEU A 206 -13.13 5.86 -11.50
N ILE A 207 -13.38 4.90 -12.40
CA ILE A 207 -13.13 5.06 -13.84
C ILE A 207 -13.99 6.18 -14.42
N GLN A 208 -15.28 6.24 -14.05
CA GLN A 208 -16.18 7.32 -14.48
C GLN A 208 -15.77 8.69 -13.93
N GLU A 209 -15.14 8.74 -12.75
CA GLU A 209 -14.60 9.94 -12.11
C GLU A 209 -13.21 10.33 -12.65
N GLY A 210 -12.64 9.57 -13.59
CA GLY A 210 -11.39 9.88 -14.27
C GLY A 210 -10.19 9.02 -13.88
N ALA A 211 -10.36 8.01 -13.02
CA ALA A 211 -9.29 7.04 -12.79
C ALA A 211 -8.99 6.25 -14.07
N LYS A 212 -7.72 5.99 -14.33
CA LYS A 212 -7.31 5.25 -15.51
C LYS A 212 -7.72 3.78 -15.39
N LEU A 213 -8.48 3.28 -16.36
CA LEU A 213 -8.78 1.86 -16.49
C LEU A 213 -7.49 1.13 -16.87
N VAL A 214 -7.13 0.09 -16.10
CA VAL A 214 -5.97 -0.77 -16.35
C VAL A 214 -6.35 -2.24 -16.25
N CYS A 215 -5.81 -3.05 -17.16
CA CYS A 215 -5.98 -4.50 -17.20
C CYS A 215 -4.63 -5.22 -17.00
N HIS A 216 -3.51 -4.51 -17.10
CA HIS A 216 -2.17 -5.08 -17.00
C HIS A 216 -1.20 -4.13 -16.26
N PRO A 217 -0.24 -4.66 -15.46
CA PRO A 217 0.76 -3.84 -14.75
C PRO A 217 1.55 -2.89 -15.65
N LYS A 218 1.82 -3.30 -16.90
CA LYS A 218 2.55 -2.49 -17.89
C LYS A 218 1.87 -1.14 -18.15
N GLU A 219 0.53 -1.09 -18.14
CA GLU A 219 -0.22 0.16 -18.38
C GLU A 219 -0.01 1.16 -17.24
N VAL A 220 0.14 0.68 -16.01
CA VAL A 220 0.52 1.51 -14.85
C VAL A 220 1.93 2.07 -15.03
N LEU A 221 2.88 1.22 -15.47
CA LEU A 221 4.27 1.63 -15.67
C LEU A 221 4.43 2.65 -16.81
N GLU A 222 3.73 2.45 -17.93
CA GLU A 222 3.74 3.37 -19.07
C GLU A 222 3.24 4.76 -18.69
N ASP A 223 2.19 4.83 -17.89
CA ASP A 223 1.63 6.09 -17.42
C ASP A 223 2.58 6.84 -16.48
N LEU A 224 3.18 6.12 -15.54
CA LEU A 224 4.16 6.68 -14.60
C LEU A 224 5.43 7.16 -15.33
N LEU A 225 5.88 6.47 -16.37
CA LEU A 225 7.04 6.90 -17.18
C LEU A 225 6.76 8.20 -17.94
N ILE A 226 5.54 8.42 -18.39
CA ILE A 226 5.10 9.67 -19.01
C ILE A 226 5.11 10.79 -17.97
N SER A 227 4.52 10.55 -16.79
CA SER A 227 4.47 11.52 -15.69
C SER A 227 5.86 11.91 -15.17
N THR A 228 6.80 10.96 -15.09
CA THR A 228 8.18 11.26 -14.64
C THR A 228 9.00 12.02 -15.68
N LYS A 229 8.74 11.82 -16.99
CA LYS A 229 9.42 12.58 -18.05
C LYS A 229 8.97 14.04 -18.15
N THR A 230 7.80 14.36 -17.61
CA THR A 230 7.26 15.74 -17.62
C THR A 230 7.75 16.55 -16.41
N LEU A 231 8.39 15.90 -15.42
CA LEU A 231 8.88 16.52 -14.19
C LEU A 231 10.41 16.79 -14.19
N PHE A 232 11.10 16.52 -15.31
CA PHE A 232 12.51 16.83 -15.59
C PHE A 232 12.59 17.54 -16.97
#